data_a355cc064f7fd53ed9bf2269459cecf5
#
_entry.id   a355cc064f7fd53ed9bf2269459cecf5
#
_cell.length_a   1.000
_cell.length_b   1.000
_cell.length_c   1.000
_cell.angle_alpha   90.00
_cell.angle_beta   90.00
_cell.angle_gamma   90.00
#
_symmetry.space_group_name_H-M   'P 1'
#
loop_
_entity.id
_entity.type
_entity.pdbx_description
1 polymer ?
#
loop_
_entity_poly.entity_id
_entity_poly.type
_entity_poly.pdbx_seq_one_letter_code
_entity_poly.pdbx_strand_id
1 'polypeptide(L)'
;MKIVCDISFFYLDKIDPKGSIVIECGNALLKHGYNIKIFNTINFRKSMHYNPFAYIHSEKDILKLVTTLIANTKGDGKAGDEFWTKAETLLYCALIGYIHYEAPVEEQNFSTLI
;
A
#
# COMPACT_ATOMS: atom_id res chain seq x y z
N MET A 1 2.11 -13.14 -4.68
CA MET A 1 1.54 -12.15 -5.61
C MET A 1 0.13 -11.82 -5.17
N LYS A 2 -0.21 -10.56 -5.08
CA LYS A 2 -1.58 -10.12 -4.76
C LYS A 2 -2.21 -9.57 -6.04
N ILE A 3 -3.43 -10.02 -6.33
CA ILE A 3 -4.20 -9.58 -7.48
C ILE A 3 -5.43 -8.86 -6.94
N VAL A 4 -5.64 -7.65 -7.43
CA VAL A 4 -6.83 -6.87 -7.12
C VAL A 4 -7.56 -6.63 -8.42
N CYS A 5 -8.80 -7.07 -8.50
CA CYS A 5 -9.68 -6.81 -9.65
C CYS A 5 -10.80 -5.88 -9.19
N ASP A 6 -10.97 -4.77 -9.88
CA ASP A 6 -11.96 -3.75 -9.58
C ASP A 6 -12.86 -3.53 -10.80
N ILE A 7 -14.16 -3.63 -10.61
CA ILE A 7 -15.16 -2.98 -11.46
C ILE A 7 -15.95 -2.03 -10.56
N SER A 8 -16.51 -0.98 -11.10
CA SER A 8 -17.27 0.07 -10.40
C SER A 8 -18.30 -0.41 -9.36
N PHE A 9 -18.61 -1.71 -9.31
CA PHE A 9 -19.57 -2.32 -8.38
C PHE A 9 -19.08 -3.60 -7.69
N PHE A 10 -17.97 -4.23 -8.13
CA PHE A 10 -17.47 -5.47 -7.55
C PHE A 10 -15.96 -5.43 -7.35
N TYR A 11 -15.54 -5.63 -6.13
CA TYR A 11 -14.14 -5.70 -5.73
C TYR A 11 -13.76 -7.16 -5.45
N LEU A 12 -12.79 -7.68 -6.18
CA LEU A 12 -12.22 -9.01 -5.95
C LEU A 12 -10.76 -8.86 -5.53
N ASP A 13 -10.47 -9.18 -4.27
CA ASP A 13 -9.11 -9.22 -3.73
C ASP A 13 -8.69 -10.68 -3.52
N LYS A 14 -7.66 -11.11 -4.22
CA LYS A 14 -7.15 -12.48 -4.17
C LYS A 14 -5.63 -12.50 -3.99
N ILE A 15 -5.18 -13.36 -3.08
CA ILE A 15 -3.77 -13.72 -2.96
C ILE A 15 -3.55 -14.96 -3.82
N ASP A 16 -2.73 -14.82 -4.87
CA ASP A 16 -2.36 -15.90 -5.78
C ASP A 16 -0.83 -16.10 -5.75
N PRO A 17 -0.32 -17.06 -4.99
CA PRO A 17 1.12 -17.26 -4.84
C PRO A 17 1.83 -17.64 -6.14
N LYS A 18 1.14 -18.29 -7.05
CA LYS A 18 1.70 -18.82 -8.32
C LYS A 18 1.32 -18.00 -9.55
N GLY A 19 0.36 -17.08 -9.45
CA GLY A 19 -0.15 -16.31 -10.59
C GLY A 19 -1.08 -17.09 -11.51
N SER A 20 -1.55 -18.26 -11.11
CA SER A 20 -2.41 -19.13 -11.91
C SER A 20 -3.74 -18.48 -12.27
N ILE A 21 -4.34 -17.75 -11.35
CA ILE A 21 -5.62 -17.06 -11.58
C ILE A 21 -5.50 -16.02 -12.69
N VAL A 22 -4.41 -15.25 -12.73
CA VAL A 22 -4.21 -14.27 -13.81
C VAL A 22 -4.00 -14.94 -15.14
N ILE A 23 -3.26 -16.06 -15.18
CA ILE A 23 -2.98 -16.80 -16.41
C ILE A 23 -4.25 -17.45 -16.95
N GLU A 24 -5.04 -18.08 -16.08
CA GLU A 24 -6.23 -18.85 -16.49
C GLU A 24 -7.47 -17.97 -16.71
N CYS A 25 -7.71 -16.99 -15.84
CA CYS A 25 -8.93 -16.21 -15.83
C CYS A 25 -8.73 -14.74 -16.26
N GLY A 26 -7.50 -14.25 -16.40
CA GLY A 26 -7.21 -12.83 -16.65
C GLY A 26 -7.90 -12.30 -17.91
N ASN A 27 -7.84 -13.03 -19.01
CA ASN A 27 -8.50 -12.64 -20.27
C ASN A 27 -10.03 -12.61 -20.14
N ALA A 28 -10.61 -13.55 -19.39
CA ALA A 28 -12.06 -13.56 -19.15
C ALA A 28 -12.48 -12.36 -18.31
N LEU A 29 -11.72 -12.05 -17.27
CA LEU A 29 -11.97 -10.88 -16.41
C LEU A 29 -11.88 -9.57 -17.20
N LEU A 30 -10.84 -9.39 -18.02
CA LEU A 30 -10.70 -8.21 -18.89
C LEU A 30 -11.87 -8.06 -19.87
N LYS A 31 -12.30 -9.16 -20.50
CA LYS A 31 -13.48 -9.15 -21.41
C LYS A 31 -14.78 -8.78 -20.71
N HIS A 32 -14.90 -9.05 -19.42
CA HIS A 32 -16.06 -8.67 -18.61
C HIS A 32 -15.91 -7.26 -17.97
N GLY A 33 -14.91 -6.49 -18.39
CA GLY A 33 -14.72 -5.11 -17.96
C GLY A 33 -14.02 -4.94 -16.61
N TYR A 34 -13.39 -6.01 -16.08
CA TYR A 34 -12.59 -5.89 -14.86
C TYR A 34 -11.26 -5.19 -15.11
N ASN A 35 -10.92 -4.25 -14.23
CA ASN A 35 -9.60 -3.65 -14.19
C ASN A 35 -8.70 -4.48 -13.27
N ILE A 36 -7.70 -5.16 -13.84
CA ILE A 36 -6.81 -6.05 -13.08
C ILE A 36 -5.58 -5.28 -12.64
N LYS A 37 -5.39 -5.18 -11.33
CA LYS A 37 -4.18 -4.63 -10.71
C LYS A 37 -3.37 -5.76 -10.09
N ILE A 38 -2.10 -5.88 -10.48
CA ILE A 38 -1.21 -6.95 -10.03
C ILE A 38 -0.10 -6.36 -9.18
N PHE A 39 -0.06 -6.74 -7.90
CA PHE A 39 1.06 -6.45 -7.03
C PHE A 39 1.95 -7.70 -6.94
N ASN A 40 3.06 -7.68 -7.68
CA ASN A 40 3.95 -8.82 -7.80
C ASN A 40 5.20 -8.65 -6.94
N THR A 41 5.22 -9.30 -5.78
CA THR A 41 6.34 -9.27 -4.84
C THR A 41 7.51 -10.19 -5.22
N ILE A 42 7.30 -11.07 -6.21
CA ILE A 42 8.34 -11.99 -6.70
C ILE A 42 9.17 -11.31 -7.80
N ASN A 43 8.50 -10.59 -8.69
CA ASN A 43 9.15 -9.86 -9.78
C ASN A 43 8.59 -8.43 -9.85
N PHE A 44 9.28 -7.51 -9.19
CA PHE A 44 8.87 -6.10 -9.13
C PHE A 44 8.78 -5.41 -10.50
N ARG A 45 9.53 -5.86 -11.50
CA ARG A 45 9.43 -5.32 -12.87
C ARG A 45 8.08 -5.60 -13.52
N LYS A 46 7.39 -6.65 -13.08
CA LYS A 46 6.06 -7.05 -13.54
C LYS A 46 4.96 -6.63 -12.55
N SER A 47 5.29 -5.82 -11.58
CA SER A 47 4.33 -5.31 -10.60
C SER A 47 3.81 -3.95 -11.01
N MET A 48 2.56 -3.68 -10.68
CA MET A 48 2.06 -2.31 -10.73
C MET A 48 2.66 -1.48 -9.60
N HIS A 49 2.83 -0.21 -9.85
CA HIS A 49 3.24 0.73 -8.81
C HIS A 49 2.09 0.95 -7.82
N TYR A 50 2.44 0.99 -6.55
CA TYR A 50 1.51 1.24 -5.46
C TYR A 50 1.99 2.46 -4.66
N ASN A 51 1.19 3.51 -4.65
CA ASN A 51 1.41 4.67 -3.81
C ASN A 51 0.38 4.67 -2.68
N PRO A 52 0.77 4.41 -1.42
CA PRO A 52 -0.17 4.38 -0.31
C PRO A 52 -0.80 5.75 0.00
N PHE A 53 -0.16 6.87 -0.36
CA PHE A 53 -0.75 8.20 -0.17
C PHE A 53 -2.07 8.37 -0.93
N ALA A 54 -2.24 7.72 -2.09
CA ALA A 54 -3.49 7.76 -2.85
C ALA A 54 -4.69 7.13 -2.12
N TYR A 55 -4.46 6.40 -1.03
CA TYR A 55 -5.49 5.74 -0.23
C TYR A 55 -5.71 6.38 1.14
N ILE A 56 -5.09 7.53 1.38
CA ILE A 56 -5.32 8.33 2.59
C ILE A 56 -6.55 9.21 2.33
N HIS A 57 -7.61 8.98 3.08
CA HIS A 57 -8.84 9.77 3.02
C HIS A 57 -9.16 10.46 4.35
N SER A 58 -8.45 10.08 5.40
CA SER A 58 -8.65 10.61 6.74
C SER A 58 -7.38 10.52 7.59
N GLU A 59 -7.32 11.28 8.68
CA GLU A 59 -6.23 11.19 9.66
C GLU A 59 -6.05 9.78 10.23
N LYS A 60 -7.15 9.02 10.35
CA LYS A 60 -7.10 7.62 10.78
C LYS A 60 -6.32 6.73 9.81
N ASP A 61 -6.36 7.04 8.52
CA ASP A 61 -5.62 6.27 7.52
C ASP A 61 -4.13 6.59 7.57
N ILE A 62 -3.76 7.83 7.90
CA ILE A 62 -2.37 8.21 8.18
C ILE A 62 -1.83 7.38 9.35
N LEU A 63 -2.58 7.32 10.45
CA LEU A 63 -2.16 6.53 11.62
C LEU A 63 -2.05 5.04 11.30
N LYS A 64 -2.99 4.48 10.53
CA LYS A 64 -2.90 3.07 10.08
C LYS A 64 -1.67 2.82 9.20
N LEU A 65 -1.39 3.73 8.27
CA LEU A 65 -0.21 3.62 7.41
C LEU A 65 1.06 3.61 8.26
N VAL A 66 1.21 4.58 9.17
CA VAL A 66 2.38 4.71 10.05
C VAL A 66 2.55 3.50 10.96
N THR A 67 1.48 3.06 11.62
CA THR A 67 1.55 1.88 12.51
C THR A 67 1.91 0.61 11.75
N THR A 68 1.42 0.46 10.52
CA THR A 68 1.76 -0.67 9.65
C THR A 68 3.24 -0.62 9.21
N LEU A 69 3.73 0.57 8.85
CA LEU A 69 5.15 0.77 8.50
C LEU A 69 6.06 0.38 9.67
N ILE A 70 5.81 0.94 10.84
CA ILE A 70 6.63 0.68 12.04
C ILE A 70 6.56 -0.81 12.42
N ALA A 71 5.38 -1.43 12.40
CA ALA A 71 5.21 -2.85 12.72
C ALA A 71 6.00 -3.76 11.77
N ASN A 72 6.07 -3.42 10.48
CA ASN A 72 6.74 -4.23 9.48
C ASN A 72 8.24 -3.92 9.33
N THR A 73 8.71 -2.78 9.84
CA THR A 73 10.13 -2.41 9.81
C THR A 73 10.87 -2.79 11.09
N LYS A 74 10.15 -2.96 12.20
CA LYS A 74 10.73 -3.54 13.41
C LYS A 74 10.96 -5.03 13.16
N GLY A 75 12.23 -5.42 13.04
CA GLY A 75 12.61 -6.83 13.06
C GLY A 75 12.23 -7.48 14.40
N ASP A 76 12.37 -8.82 14.51
CA ASP A 76 12.12 -9.62 15.72
C ASP A 76 13.00 -9.24 16.93
N GLY A 77 13.63 -8.08 16.90
CA GLY A 77 14.40 -7.50 18.02
C GLY A 77 13.47 -7.07 19.15
N LYS A 78 13.94 -7.30 20.37
CA LYS A 78 13.32 -6.93 21.65
C LYS A 78 12.52 -5.64 21.52
N ALA A 79 11.32 -5.61 22.09
CA ALA A 79 10.46 -4.44 22.22
C ALA A 79 11.30 -3.20 22.51
N GLY A 80 11.56 -2.40 21.47
CA GLY A 80 12.25 -1.15 21.63
C GLY A 80 11.46 -0.29 22.61
N ASP A 81 12.17 0.54 23.35
CA ASP A 81 11.58 1.44 24.32
C ASP A 81 10.29 2.04 23.77
N GLU A 82 9.21 1.85 24.47
CA GLU A 82 7.87 2.31 24.08
C GLU A 82 7.86 3.81 23.76
N PHE A 83 8.70 4.55 24.46
CA PHE A 83 8.91 5.97 24.23
C PHE A 83 9.40 6.27 22.81
N TRP A 84 10.43 5.59 22.35
CA TRP A 84 10.97 5.81 20.99
C TRP A 84 9.98 5.42 19.90
N THR A 85 9.23 4.36 20.12
CA THR A 85 8.17 3.94 19.19
C THR A 85 7.06 4.99 19.09
N LYS A 86 6.66 5.58 20.21
CA LYS A 86 5.67 6.67 20.23
C LYS A 86 6.21 7.92 19.54
N ALA A 87 7.45 8.30 19.81
CA ALA A 87 8.09 9.45 19.19
C ALA A 87 8.21 9.29 17.66
N GLU A 88 8.63 8.11 17.20
CA GLU A 88 8.71 7.76 15.79
C GLU A 88 7.33 7.80 15.12
N THR A 89 6.30 7.24 15.78
CA THR A 89 4.93 7.28 15.29
C THR A 89 4.43 8.72 15.09
N LEU A 90 4.65 9.57 16.09
CA LEU A 90 4.25 10.99 16.02
C LEU A 90 4.99 11.73 14.90
N LEU A 91 6.29 11.50 14.74
CA LEU A 91 7.09 12.12 13.70
C LEU A 91 6.57 11.73 12.31
N TYR A 92 6.38 10.44 12.04
CA TYR A 92 5.87 9.98 10.75
C TYR A 92 4.43 10.45 10.50
N CYS A 93 3.57 10.48 11.51
CA CYS A 93 2.22 11.03 11.36
C CYS A 93 2.25 12.50 10.98
N ALA A 94 3.13 13.30 11.59
CA ALA A 94 3.27 14.72 11.26
C ALA A 94 3.81 14.92 9.84
N LEU A 95 4.85 14.19 9.44
CA LEU A 95 5.46 14.31 8.11
C LEU A 95 4.50 13.84 7.00
N ILE A 96 3.89 12.68 7.17
CA ILE A 96 2.93 12.14 6.17
C ILE A 96 1.68 13.02 6.10
N GLY A 97 1.19 13.50 7.24
CA GLY A 97 0.09 14.45 7.27
C GLY A 97 0.42 15.74 6.55
N TYR A 98 1.60 16.32 6.80
CA TYR A 98 2.06 17.52 6.10
C TYR A 98 2.12 17.31 4.59
N ILE A 99 2.77 16.22 4.13
CA ILE A 99 2.85 15.92 2.70
C ILE A 99 1.46 15.70 2.10
N HIS A 100 0.56 15.02 2.79
CA HIS A 100 -0.78 14.74 2.30
C HIS A 100 -1.64 16.01 2.13
N TYR A 101 -1.55 16.95 3.07
CA TYR A 101 -2.41 18.14 3.07
C TYR A 101 -1.79 19.35 2.32
N GLU A 102 -0.48 19.48 2.32
CA GLU A 102 0.20 20.67 1.82
C GLU A 102 0.96 20.46 0.50
N ALA A 103 1.40 19.22 0.22
CA ALA A 103 2.17 18.97 -1.00
C ALA A 103 1.26 18.71 -2.22
N PRO A 104 1.71 19.14 -3.42
CA PRO A 104 1.03 18.77 -4.66
C PRO A 104 0.99 17.24 -4.84
N VAL A 105 0.00 16.76 -5.60
CA VAL A 105 -0.28 15.30 -5.75
C VAL A 105 0.93 14.52 -6.24
N GLU A 106 1.75 15.11 -7.08
CA GLU A 106 2.98 14.50 -7.64
C GLU A 106 4.05 14.25 -6.57
N GLU A 107 4.03 15.04 -5.50
CA GLU A 107 4.95 14.92 -4.37
C GLU A 107 4.41 14.09 -3.22
N GLN A 108 3.14 13.69 -3.28
CA GLN A 108 2.53 12.83 -2.27
C GLN A 108 2.99 11.38 -2.41
N ASN A 109 4.22 11.11 -2.02
CA ASN A 109 4.84 9.79 -2.10
C ASN A 109 5.97 9.63 -1.07
N PHE A 110 6.48 8.41 -0.93
CA PHE A 110 7.58 8.12 0.01
C PHE A 110 8.93 8.71 -0.39
N SER A 111 9.15 9.03 -1.67
CA SER A 111 10.40 9.68 -2.08
C SER A 111 10.50 11.11 -1.56
N THR A 112 9.38 11.77 -1.34
CA THR A 112 9.31 13.11 -0.73
C THR A 112 9.53 13.05 0.78
N LEU A 113 9.17 11.92 1.41
CA LEU A 113 9.31 11.71 2.85
C LEU A 113 10.77 11.48 3.28
N ILE A 114 11.63 10.95 2.39
CA ILE A 114 13.03 10.56 2.65
C ILE A 114 13.98 11.68 2.30
#